data_270a6e1853ea49624e6134d81bde9296
#
_entry.id   270a6e1853ea49624e6134d81bde9296
#
_cell.length_a   1.000
_cell.length_b   1.000
_cell.length_c   1.000
_cell.angle_alpha   90.00
_cell.angle_beta   90.00
_cell.angle_gamma   90.00
#
_symmetry.space_group_name_H-M   'P 1'
#
loop_
_entity.id
_entity.type
_entity.pdbx_description
1 polymer ?
#
loop_
_entity_poly.entity_id
_entity_poly.type
_entity_poly.pdbx_seq_one_letter_code
_entity_poly.pdbx_strand_id
1 'polypeptide(L)'
;MFNKKNNTVRAISVLLSAIVGSNLAVADGTHTPIGEAVNDLPIFDAHVHYKEPAWKPYSVKNVIELMDQNNVAMGLVSSTPDEGTMMLWEFAPNRIVPELRPYHGNVGSSNWTKVPGIENYLRERFEQYPHEGIGEFHIHSLDTTDESLFRRIIEMAKMRDVYLHVHSGPEPIRWLYGLDPEVKIIWAHAGLGESAGAVHALMSEFPALYADTSLREYDILGSNRDIDSEWKKIIIEYQDRLMVGSDTWTNSQWDNYSEIIESNRLWLSKLPRSVAEKIAFKNAQKLFGRMISLNLIGTR
;
A
#
# COMPACT_ATOMS: atom_id res chain seq x y z
N MET A 1 -21.52 -39.17 12.29
CA MET A 1 -22.22 -38.60 11.12
C MET A 1 -21.78 -37.17 10.98
N PHE A 2 -20.80 -36.91 10.15
CA PHE A 2 -20.28 -35.54 9.88
C PHE A 2 -20.72 -35.13 8.49
N ASN A 3 -21.46 -34.03 8.41
CA ASN A 3 -22.02 -33.50 7.18
C ASN A 3 -20.98 -32.55 6.54
N LYS A 4 -20.39 -32.96 5.42
CA LYS A 4 -19.50 -32.11 4.60
C LYS A 4 -20.37 -31.13 3.79
N LYS A 5 -20.26 -29.85 4.06
CA LYS A 5 -20.78 -28.80 3.15
C LYS A 5 -19.70 -28.51 2.10
N ASN A 6 -20.01 -28.81 0.85
CA ASN A 6 -19.23 -28.44 -0.33
C ASN A 6 -19.39 -26.94 -0.61
N ASN A 7 -18.30 -26.20 -0.56
CA ASN A 7 -18.24 -24.83 -1.10
C ASN A 7 -17.83 -24.92 -2.57
N THR A 8 -18.76 -24.66 -3.46
CA THR A 8 -18.52 -24.55 -4.89
C THR A 8 -18.12 -23.11 -5.21
N VAL A 9 -16.85 -22.91 -5.56
CA VAL A 9 -16.35 -21.65 -6.10
C VAL A 9 -16.86 -21.53 -7.54
N ARG A 10 -17.71 -20.55 -7.82
CA ARG A 10 -18.16 -20.21 -9.16
C ARG A 10 -17.15 -19.25 -9.81
N ALA A 11 -16.48 -19.72 -10.84
CA ALA A 11 -15.74 -18.86 -11.75
C ALA A 11 -16.74 -18.04 -12.59
N ILE A 12 -16.60 -16.73 -12.58
CA ILE A 12 -17.39 -15.80 -13.42
C ILE A 12 -16.53 -15.44 -14.63
N SER A 13 -16.91 -15.99 -15.77
CA SER A 13 -16.35 -15.58 -17.06
C SER A 13 -17.02 -14.26 -17.50
N VAL A 14 -16.23 -13.23 -17.74
CA VAL A 14 -16.70 -11.94 -18.25
C VAL A 14 -16.63 -11.96 -19.78
N LEU A 15 -17.80 -11.89 -20.43
CA LEU A 15 -17.92 -11.65 -21.88
C LEU A 15 -17.75 -10.14 -22.15
N LEU A 16 -16.75 -9.78 -22.96
CA LEU A 16 -16.66 -8.45 -23.57
C LEU A 16 -17.62 -8.36 -24.76
N SER A 17 -18.61 -7.47 -24.70
CA SER A 17 -19.41 -7.06 -25.85
C SER A 17 -18.99 -5.67 -26.32
N ALA A 18 -18.47 -5.58 -27.54
CA ALA A 18 -18.15 -4.32 -28.19
C ALA A 18 -19.46 -3.61 -28.63
N ILE A 19 -19.63 -2.36 -28.23
CA ILE A 19 -20.67 -1.47 -28.75
C ILE A 19 -20.02 -0.37 -29.59
N VAL A 20 -20.29 -0.38 -30.90
CA VAL A 20 -20.01 0.71 -31.84
C VAL A 20 -21.13 1.73 -31.70
N GLY A 21 -20.84 2.94 -31.33
CA GLY A 21 -21.82 4.04 -31.23
C GLY A 21 -21.35 5.31 -31.92
N SER A 22 -22.15 5.80 -32.80
CA SER A 22 -22.01 6.92 -33.73
C SER A 22 -21.93 8.28 -33.05
N ASN A 23 -21.09 9.17 -33.60
CA ASN A 23 -20.89 10.57 -33.24
C ASN A 23 -22.12 11.45 -33.47
N LEU A 24 -22.46 12.26 -32.48
CA LEU A 24 -23.17 13.53 -32.65
C LEU A 24 -22.42 14.61 -31.89
N ALA A 25 -21.87 15.58 -32.62
CA ALA A 25 -21.21 16.75 -32.07
C ALA A 25 -22.25 17.77 -31.61
N VAL A 26 -22.15 18.23 -30.35
CA VAL A 26 -22.74 19.48 -29.87
C VAL A 26 -21.64 20.21 -29.11
N ALA A 27 -21.48 21.48 -29.45
CA ALA A 27 -20.41 22.38 -29.01
C ALA A 27 -20.61 22.94 -27.61
N ASP A 28 -19.45 23.20 -27.00
CA ASP A 28 -19.10 24.26 -26.03
C ASP A 28 -19.61 24.14 -24.59
N GLY A 29 -18.68 23.77 -23.78
CA GLY A 29 -18.65 23.86 -22.33
C GLY A 29 -17.45 23.05 -21.85
N THR A 30 -16.37 23.71 -21.41
CA THR A 30 -15.12 23.09 -20.98
C THR A 30 -15.29 22.11 -19.81
N HIS A 31 -15.90 20.96 -20.08
CA HIS A 31 -15.82 19.78 -19.22
C HIS A 31 -14.72 18.87 -19.78
N THR A 32 -13.54 18.93 -19.17
CA THR A 32 -12.53 17.89 -19.32
C THR A 32 -13.19 16.54 -18.99
N PRO A 33 -13.15 15.54 -19.89
CA PRO A 33 -13.74 14.23 -19.62
C PRO A 33 -13.04 13.62 -18.39
N ILE A 34 -13.83 13.23 -17.39
CA ILE A 34 -13.33 12.69 -16.11
C ILE A 34 -12.52 11.40 -16.31
N GLY A 35 -12.63 10.71 -17.47
CA GLY A 35 -12.05 9.39 -17.69
C GLY A 35 -10.64 9.34 -18.32
N GLU A 36 -10.19 10.37 -19.04
CA GLU A 36 -8.88 10.34 -19.73
C GLU A 36 -7.73 10.88 -18.88
N ALA A 37 -8.01 11.66 -17.86
CA ALA A 37 -7.04 12.49 -17.16
C ALA A 37 -6.26 11.80 -16.03
N VAL A 38 -6.46 10.51 -15.75
CA VAL A 38 -5.83 9.81 -14.62
C VAL A 38 -4.96 8.63 -15.04
N ASN A 39 -5.15 8.09 -16.25
CA ASN A 39 -4.31 6.99 -16.77
C ASN A 39 -2.85 7.40 -16.98
N ASP A 40 -2.59 8.71 -17.13
CA ASP A 40 -1.27 9.31 -17.27
C ASP A 40 -0.58 9.60 -15.93
N LEU A 41 -1.29 9.53 -14.80
CA LEU A 41 -0.68 9.79 -13.50
C LEU A 41 0.34 8.69 -13.15
N PRO A 42 1.54 9.06 -12.70
CA PRO A 42 2.43 8.08 -12.10
C PRO A 42 1.80 7.57 -10.81
N ILE A 43 2.09 6.32 -10.47
CA ILE A 43 1.75 5.73 -9.17
C ILE A 43 3.01 5.65 -8.33
N PHE A 44 2.90 5.99 -7.05
CA PHE A 44 3.80 5.53 -6.00
C PHE A 44 3.07 4.38 -5.29
N ASP A 45 3.52 3.15 -5.50
CA ASP A 45 2.95 1.96 -4.86
C ASP A 45 3.45 1.89 -3.42
N ALA A 46 2.60 2.30 -2.47
CA ALA A 46 2.99 2.44 -1.06
C ALA A 46 2.94 1.13 -0.26
N HIS A 47 2.76 -0.03 -0.92
CA HIS A 47 2.71 -1.32 -0.25
C HIS A 47 3.11 -2.46 -1.20
N VAL A 48 4.39 -2.84 -1.17
CA VAL A 48 4.94 -3.88 -2.04
C VAL A 48 5.73 -4.90 -1.23
N HIS A 49 5.52 -6.19 -1.51
CA HIS A 49 6.33 -7.29 -0.97
C HIS A 49 6.98 -8.09 -2.08
N TYR A 50 8.30 -8.26 -2.01
CA TYR A 50 9.04 -9.11 -2.92
C TYR A 50 9.66 -10.29 -2.16
N LYS A 51 8.78 -11.24 -1.77
CA LYS A 51 9.13 -12.40 -0.96
C LYS A 51 9.90 -13.46 -1.76
N GLU A 52 10.67 -14.29 -1.05
CA GLU A 52 11.51 -15.36 -1.66
C GLU A 52 10.79 -16.21 -2.71
N PRO A 53 9.53 -16.67 -2.54
CA PRO A 53 8.83 -17.43 -3.57
C PRO A 53 8.63 -16.69 -4.91
N ALA A 54 8.69 -15.35 -4.89
CA ALA A 54 8.55 -14.54 -6.09
C ALA A 54 9.88 -14.37 -6.87
N TRP A 55 11.04 -14.58 -6.24
CA TRP A 55 12.34 -14.25 -6.85
C TRP A 55 12.65 -15.04 -8.12
N LYS A 56 12.20 -16.31 -8.19
CA LYS A 56 12.42 -17.16 -9.36
C LYS A 56 11.49 -16.82 -10.53
N PRO A 57 10.15 -16.72 -10.36
CA PRO A 57 9.25 -16.36 -11.44
C PRO A 57 9.35 -14.88 -11.85
N TYR A 58 9.71 -13.99 -10.94
CA TYR A 58 9.83 -12.55 -11.15
C TYR A 58 11.21 -12.07 -10.77
N SER A 59 12.16 -12.04 -11.72
CA SER A 59 13.46 -11.43 -11.46
C SER A 59 13.29 -9.95 -11.10
N VAL A 60 14.29 -9.37 -10.40
CA VAL A 60 14.28 -7.93 -10.08
C VAL A 60 14.04 -7.05 -11.32
N LYS A 61 14.61 -7.44 -12.47
CA LYS A 61 14.40 -6.78 -13.75
C LYS A 61 12.92 -6.86 -14.18
N ASN A 62 12.30 -8.04 -14.08
CA ASN A 62 10.89 -8.21 -14.44
C ASN A 62 9.96 -7.40 -13.53
N VAL A 63 10.27 -7.30 -12.24
CA VAL A 63 9.51 -6.45 -11.31
C VAL A 63 9.56 -4.99 -11.75
N ILE A 64 10.73 -4.46 -12.07
CA ILE A 64 10.87 -3.08 -12.55
C ILE A 64 10.19 -2.88 -13.92
N GLU A 65 10.26 -3.87 -14.83
CA GLU A 65 9.53 -3.83 -16.10
C GLU A 65 8.01 -3.85 -15.89
N LEU A 66 7.48 -4.60 -14.92
CA LEU A 66 6.07 -4.57 -14.54
C LEU A 66 5.67 -3.20 -13.99
N MET A 67 6.49 -2.60 -13.14
CA MET A 67 6.27 -1.22 -12.66
C MET A 67 6.22 -0.24 -13.85
N ASP A 68 7.16 -0.34 -14.80
CA ASP A 68 7.20 0.53 -15.99
C ASP A 68 5.95 0.38 -16.86
N GLN A 69 5.53 -0.86 -17.13
CA GLN A 69 4.34 -1.18 -17.95
C GLN A 69 3.06 -0.60 -17.34
N ASN A 70 3.03 -0.46 -16.02
CA ASN A 70 1.88 0.05 -15.28
C ASN A 70 2.01 1.51 -14.84
N ASN A 71 3.01 2.23 -15.33
CA ASN A 71 3.30 3.61 -14.92
C ASN A 71 3.42 3.76 -13.40
N VAL A 72 4.03 2.78 -12.73
CA VAL A 72 4.38 2.83 -11.32
C VAL A 72 5.79 3.39 -11.20
N ALA A 73 5.89 4.63 -10.79
CA ALA A 73 7.16 5.36 -10.75
C ALA A 73 8.08 4.90 -9.61
N MET A 74 7.50 4.57 -8.46
CA MET A 74 8.25 4.16 -7.26
C MET A 74 7.43 3.16 -6.43
N GLY A 75 8.10 2.41 -5.54
CA GLY A 75 7.45 1.53 -4.57
C GLY A 75 8.09 1.60 -3.19
N LEU A 76 7.25 1.57 -2.14
CA LEU A 76 7.64 1.26 -0.76
C LEU A 76 7.68 -0.26 -0.63
N VAL A 77 8.86 -0.82 -0.41
CA VAL A 77 9.07 -2.27 -0.47
C VAL A 77 9.51 -2.81 0.87
N SER A 78 8.76 -3.77 1.41
CA SER A 78 9.16 -4.59 2.55
C SER A 78 9.03 -6.08 2.24
N SER A 79 10.07 -6.86 2.43
CA SER A 79 10.11 -8.25 1.98
C SER A 79 10.40 -9.24 3.10
N THR A 80 10.06 -10.49 2.87
CA THR A 80 10.41 -11.61 3.73
C THR A 80 11.12 -12.68 2.90
N PRO A 81 12.41 -12.92 3.12
CA PRO A 81 13.31 -12.14 3.99
C PRO A 81 13.64 -10.75 3.38
N ASP A 82 14.29 -9.89 4.17
CA ASP A 82 14.64 -8.51 3.79
C ASP A 82 15.59 -8.42 2.58
N GLU A 83 16.30 -9.48 2.27
CA GLU A 83 17.12 -9.61 1.07
C GLU A 83 16.33 -9.26 -0.22
N GLY A 84 15.04 -9.59 -0.27
CA GLY A 84 14.19 -9.22 -1.41
C GLY A 84 14.03 -7.71 -1.56
N THR A 85 13.89 -6.99 -0.45
CA THR A 85 13.88 -5.51 -0.44
C THR A 85 15.20 -4.98 -0.98
N MET A 86 16.31 -5.49 -0.48
CA MET A 86 17.65 -5.04 -0.88
C MET A 86 17.97 -5.37 -2.33
N MET A 87 17.59 -6.54 -2.84
CA MET A 87 17.76 -6.89 -4.26
C MET A 87 17.08 -5.87 -5.19
N LEU A 88 15.86 -5.47 -4.88
CA LEU A 88 15.13 -4.45 -5.66
C LEU A 88 15.76 -3.07 -5.50
N TRP A 89 16.12 -2.69 -4.27
CA TRP A 89 16.75 -1.39 -4.01
C TRP A 89 18.12 -1.26 -4.68
N GLU A 90 18.98 -2.26 -4.61
CA GLU A 90 20.31 -2.26 -5.26
C GLU A 90 20.18 -2.17 -6.79
N PHE A 91 19.15 -2.82 -7.37
CA PHE A 91 18.91 -2.77 -8.80
C PHE A 91 18.34 -1.41 -9.28
N ALA A 92 17.47 -0.80 -8.49
CA ALA A 92 16.77 0.44 -8.85
C ALA A 92 16.63 1.41 -7.66
N PRO A 93 17.75 1.96 -7.11
CA PRO A 93 17.74 2.74 -5.86
C PRO A 93 16.91 4.02 -5.92
N ASN A 94 16.70 4.56 -7.11
CA ASN A 94 15.86 5.75 -7.31
C ASN A 94 14.36 5.42 -7.45
N ARG A 95 14.00 4.15 -7.50
CA ARG A 95 12.63 3.64 -7.70
C ARG A 95 12.07 2.95 -6.46
N ILE A 96 12.93 2.50 -5.57
CA ILE A 96 12.57 1.70 -4.40
C ILE A 96 12.88 2.48 -3.13
N VAL A 97 11.88 2.63 -2.29
CA VAL A 97 12.00 3.05 -0.89
C VAL A 97 12.06 1.78 -0.05
N PRO A 98 13.21 1.45 0.55
CA PRO A 98 13.36 0.21 1.29
C PRO A 98 12.76 0.32 2.70
N GLU A 99 11.94 -0.64 3.07
CA GLU A 99 11.34 -0.76 4.39
C GLU A 99 11.73 -2.08 5.05
N LEU A 100 12.06 -2.06 6.33
CA LEU A 100 12.54 -3.22 7.06
C LEU A 100 11.40 -3.96 7.75
N ARG A 101 11.12 -5.17 7.28
CA ARG A 101 10.16 -6.09 7.90
C ARG A 101 10.84 -6.92 8.99
N PRO A 102 10.22 -7.12 10.19
CA PRO A 102 10.82 -7.94 11.24
C PRO A 102 10.76 -9.45 10.95
N TYR A 103 10.35 -9.87 9.75
CA TYR A 103 10.12 -11.28 9.39
C TYR A 103 11.30 -11.87 8.65
N HIS A 104 11.82 -12.99 9.16
CA HIS A 104 12.95 -13.73 8.58
C HIS A 104 12.97 -15.19 9.05
N GLY A 105 13.44 -16.11 8.24
CA GLY A 105 13.48 -17.53 8.60
C GLY A 105 12.10 -18.04 9.04
N ASN A 106 11.99 -18.49 10.29
CA ASN A 106 10.74 -18.96 10.90
C ASN A 106 9.98 -17.85 11.66
N VAL A 107 10.41 -16.60 11.54
CA VAL A 107 9.77 -15.44 12.15
C VAL A 107 8.77 -14.85 11.16
N GLY A 108 7.51 -14.79 11.56
CA GLY A 108 6.43 -14.26 10.73
C GLY A 108 5.41 -13.45 11.55
N SER A 109 4.29 -13.10 10.91
CA SER A 109 3.26 -12.22 11.48
C SER A 109 2.70 -12.69 12.84
N SER A 110 2.67 -13.99 13.09
CA SER A 110 2.05 -14.57 14.29
C SER A 110 3.00 -14.68 15.50
N ASN A 111 4.31 -14.59 15.31
CA ASN A 111 5.27 -14.90 16.38
C ASN A 111 6.39 -13.87 16.57
N TRP A 112 6.57 -12.90 15.67
CA TRP A 112 7.73 -12.00 15.66
C TRP A 112 7.94 -11.24 16.96
N THR A 113 6.88 -10.83 17.65
CA THR A 113 6.96 -10.12 18.94
C THR A 113 7.45 -10.99 20.11
N LYS A 114 7.46 -12.32 19.94
CA LYS A 114 7.84 -13.29 20.95
C LYS A 114 9.22 -13.92 20.71
N VAL A 115 9.84 -13.58 19.58
CA VAL A 115 11.13 -14.17 19.20
C VAL A 115 12.27 -13.38 19.86
N PRO A 116 13.11 -14.03 20.70
CA PRO A 116 14.29 -13.37 21.25
C PRO A 116 15.22 -12.87 20.15
N GLY A 117 15.74 -11.66 20.32
CA GLY A 117 16.71 -11.11 19.38
C GLY A 117 16.13 -10.31 18.21
N ILE A 118 14.80 -10.15 18.13
CA ILE A 118 14.16 -9.38 17.04
C ILE A 118 14.65 -7.94 17.00
N GLU A 119 14.87 -7.32 18.16
CA GLU A 119 15.43 -5.96 18.26
C GLU A 119 16.84 -5.89 17.68
N ASN A 120 17.69 -6.90 17.98
CA ASN A 120 19.05 -6.95 17.44
C ASN A 120 19.03 -7.14 15.92
N TYR A 121 18.15 -8.01 15.41
CA TYR A 121 17.95 -8.16 13.98
C TYR A 121 17.61 -6.82 13.30
N LEU A 122 16.61 -6.11 13.81
CA LEU A 122 16.23 -4.80 13.26
C LEU A 122 17.40 -3.80 13.31
N ARG A 123 18.11 -3.74 14.42
CA ARG A 123 19.26 -2.84 14.60
C ARG A 123 20.37 -3.14 13.59
N GLU A 124 20.77 -4.41 13.49
CA GLU A 124 21.82 -4.85 12.57
C GLU A 124 21.48 -4.55 11.11
N ARG A 125 20.23 -4.81 10.69
CA ARG A 125 19.78 -4.50 9.33
C ARG A 125 19.76 -3.00 9.07
N PHE A 126 19.31 -2.19 10.03
CA PHE A 126 19.38 -0.72 9.92
C PHE A 126 20.78 -0.14 9.90
N GLU A 127 21.75 -0.80 10.52
CA GLU A 127 23.17 -0.40 10.46
C GLU A 127 23.77 -0.71 9.09
N GLN A 128 23.30 -1.80 8.47
CA GLN A 128 23.84 -2.30 7.21
C GLN A 128 23.23 -1.64 5.98
N TYR A 129 21.94 -1.27 6.03
CA TYR A 129 21.17 -0.82 4.87
C TYR A 129 20.35 0.45 5.15
N PRO A 130 20.05 1.26 4.13
CA PRO A 130 19.38 2.55 4.27
C PRO A 130 17.85 2.43 4.30
N HIS A 131 17.29 1.59 5.17
CA HIS A 131 15.83 1.49 5.30
C HIS A 131 15.22 2.80 5.76
N GLU A 132 14.03 3.10 5.23
CA GLU A 132 13.28 4.33 5.47
C GLU A 132 11.95 4.08 6.22
N GLY A 133 11.72 2.85 6.68
CA GLY A 133 10.57 2.43 7.48
C GLY A 133 10.83 1.14 8.22
N ILE A 134 10.01 0.85 9.23
CA ILE A 134 9.91 -0.44 9.90
C ILE A 134 8.51 -1.01 9.65
N GLY A 135 8.43 -2.09 8.90
CA GLY A 135 7.16 -2.73 8.55
C GLY A 135 7.23 -3.41 7.18
N GLU A 136 6.15 -3.80 6.63
CA GLU A 136 4.87 -3.95 7.29
C GLU A 136 4.95 -5.02 8.40
N PHE A 137 4.46 -4.73 9.57
CA PHE A 137 4.34 -5.74 10.64
C PHE A 137 2.94 -5.78 11.24
N HIS A 138 2.55 -6.96 11.76
CA HIS A 138 1.23 -7.22 12.29
C HIS A 138 1.19 -7.06 13.81
N ILE A 139 0.14 -6.42 14.32
CA ILE A 139 -0.26 -6.47 15.72
C ILE A 139 -1.66 -7.07 15.78
N HIS A 140 -1.75 -8.37 16.07
CA HIS A 140 -3.03 -9.09 16.07
C HIS A 140 -3.83 -8.92 17.36
N SER A 141 -3.14 -8.73 18.51
CA SER A 141 -3.76 -8.54 19.82
C SER A 141 -2.81 -7.82 20.75
N LEU A 142 -3.35 -6.92 21.56
CA LEU A 142 -2.59 -6.23 22.60
C LEU A 142 -2.31 -7.11 23.83
N ASP A 143 -3.14 -8.12 24.09
CA ASP A 143 -3.00 -9.02 25.25
C ASP A 143 -1.67 -9.80 25.27
N THR A 144 -1.07 -10.01 24.10
CA THR A 144 0.17 -10.77 23.93
C THR A 144 1.34 -9.90 23.46
N THR A 145 1.18 -8.59 23.47
CA THR A 145 2.15 -7.64 22.93
C THR A 145 3.12 -7.19 24.03
N ASP A 146 4.42 -7.28 23.75
CA ASP A 146 5.47 -6.78 24.65
C ASP A 146 5.64 -5.26 24.48
N GLU A 147 5.08 -4.49 25.40
CA GLU A 147 5.20 -3.03 25.39
C GLU A 147 6.66 -2.57 25.38
N SER A 148 7.54 -3.25 26.09
CA SER A 148 8.95 -2.84 26.16
C SER A 148 9.65 -2.98 24.81
N LEU A 149 9.32 -4.00 24.02
CA LEU A 149 9.80 -4.17 22.66
C LEU A 149 9.32 -3.01 21.76
N PHE A 150 8.03 -2.67 21.83
CA PHE A 150 7.48 -1.60 20.98
C PHE A 150 8.03 -0.22 21.34
N ARG A 151 8.27 0.07 22.63
CA ARG A 151 8.96 1.32 23.01
C ARG A 151 10.36 1.42 22.38
N ARG A 152 11.12 0.31 22.34
CA ARG A 152 12.43 0.30 21.68
C ARG A 152 12.34 0.41 20.14
N ILE A 153 11.31 -0.20 19.52
CA ILE A 153 11.07 -0.06 18.08
C ILE A 153 10.70 1.40 17.75
N ILE A 154 9.83 2.02 18.54
CA ILE A 154 9.47 3.43 18.39
C ILE A 154 10.71 4.33 18.54
N GLU A 155 11.54 4.10 19.57
CA GLU A 155 12.78 4.82 19.76
C GLU A 155 13.72 4.68 18.55
N MET A 156 13.87 3.45 18.03
CA MET A 156 14.67 3.18 16.83
C MET A 156 14.13 3.94 15.62
N ALA A 157 12.81 3.93 15.41
CA ALA A 157 12.16 4.66 14.32
C ALA A 157 12.36 6.18 14.45
N LYS A 158 12.22 6.73 15.66
CA LYS A 158 12.43 8.16 15.92
C LYS A 158 13.89 8.58 15.71
N MET A 159 14.86 7.81 16.19
CA MET A 159 16.28 8.11 15.98
C MET A 159 16.67 8.17 14.50
N ARG A 160 15.97 7.42 13.67
CA ARG A 160 16.20 7.36 12.21
C ARG A 160 15.26 8.24 11.40
N ASP A 161 14.28 8.85 12.07
CA ASP A 161 13.22 9.67 11.45
C ASP A 161 12.38 8.89 10.43
N VAL A 162 12.12 7.60 10.68
CA VAL A 162 11.37 6.70 9.78
C VAL A 162 9.98 6.39 10.29
N TYR A 163 9.13 5.79 9.44
CA TYR A 163 7.76 5.40 9.76
C TYR A 163 7.69 3.96 10.27
N LEU A 164 6.66 3.71 11.11
CA LEU A 164 6.16 2.36 11.36
C LEU A 164 5.03 2.08 10.38
N HIS A 165 5.12 1.01 9.62
CA HIS A 165 4.05 0.54 8.74
C HIS A 165 3.34 -0.63 9.41
N VAL A 166 2.09 -0.42 9.83
CA VAL A 166 1.42 -1.27 10.83
C VAL A 166 0.17 -1.89 10.27
N HIS A 167 0.13 -3.22 10.20
CA HIS A 167 -1.06 -4.01 9.88
C HIS A 167 -1.80 -4.36 11.17
N SER A 168 -2.91 -3.69 11.40
CA SER A 168 -3.74 -3.91 12.58
C SER A 168 -5.12 -3.30 12.45
N GLY A 169 -6.02 -3.66 13.37
CA GLY A 169 -7.22 -2.86 13.62
C GLY A 169 -6.88 -1.52 14.30
N PRO A 170 -7.89 -0.70 14.63
CA PRO A 170 -7.71 0.64 15.20
C PRO A 170 -7.05 0.67 16.59
N GLU A 171 -7.34 -0.32 17.44
CA GLU A 171 -6.88 -0.31 18.83
C GLU A 171 -5.35 -0.37 18.98
N PRO A 172 -4.60 -1.20 18.21
CA PRO A 172 -3.16 -1.16 18.26
C PRO A 172 -2.56 0.18 17.78
N ILE A 173 -3.19 0.87 16.83
CA ILE A 173 -2.76 2.20 16.42
C ILE A 173 -2.91 3.21 17.57
N ARG A 174 -4.06 3.21 18.26
CA ARG A 174 -4.29 4.03 19.44
C ARG A 174 -3.27 3.75 20.54
N TRP A 175 -2.99 2.46 20.75
CA TRP A 175 -2.01 2.03 21.72
C TRP A 175 -0.60 2.54 21.38
N LEU A 176 -0.16 2.45 20.13
CA LEU A 176 1.15 2.97 19.70
C LEU A 176 1.26 4.49 19.93
N TYR A 177 0.22 5.26 19.58
CA TYR A 177 0.19 6.70 19.89
C TYR A 177 0.12 6.98 21.40
N GLY A 178 -0.45 6.07 22.20
CA GLY A 178 -0.40 6.12 23.65
C GLY A 178 1.00 5.87 24.23
N LEU A 179 1.84 5.09 23.56
CA LEU A 179 3.24 4.88 23.93
C LEU A 179 4.10 6.11 23.58
N ASP A 180 3.87 6.71 22.43
CA ASP A 180 4.54 7.94 21.97
C ASP A 180 3.65 8.70 20.98
N PRO A 181 3.15 9.90 21.33
CA PRO A 181 2.25 10.67 20.46
C PRO A 181 2.94 11.25 19.22
N GLU A 182 4.28 11.22 19.13
CA GLU A 182 5.05 11.73 18.00
C GLU A 182 5.48 10.61 17.02
N VAL A 183 5.11 9.34 17.31
CA VAL A 183 5.44 8.24 16.41
C VAL A 183 4.80 8.44 15.04
N LYS A 184 5.57 8.23 13.99
CA LYS A 184 5.09 8.32 12.62
C LYS A 184 4.54 6.97 12.18
N ILE A 185 3.28 6.90 11.76
CA ILE A 185 2.61 5.65 11.39
C ILE A 185 2.01 5.75 10.00
N ILE A 186 2.22 4.70 9.21
CA ILE A 186 1.41 4.32 8.04
C ILE A 186 0.54 3.15 8.48
N TRP A 187 -0.77 3.31 8.42
CA TRP A 187 -1.73 2.25 8.73
C TRP A 187 -1.99 1.42 7.47
N ALA A 188 -1.51 0.19 7.47
CA ALA A 188 -1.65 -0.70 6.33
C ALA A 188 -3.13 -0.96 6.01
N HIS A 189 -3.47 -0.91 4.71
CA HIS A 189 -4.81 -1.18 4.17
C HIS A 189 -5.92 -0.28 4.74
N ALA A 190 -5.62 0.85 5.35
CA ALA A 190 -6.59 1.61 6.15
C ALA A 190 -7.39 0.67 7.08
N GLY A 191 -6.67 -0.28 7.73
CA GLY A 191 -7.25 -1.29 8.62
C GLY A 191 -8.09 -2.33 7.89
N LEU A 192 -7.47 -3.24 7.18
CA LEU A 192 -8.12 -4.30 6.39
C LEU A 192 -9.35 -4.90 7.10
N GLY A 193 -10.53 -4.82 6.46
CA GLY A 193 -11.80 -5.29 7.01
C GLY A 193 -12.53 -4.26 7.91
N GLU A 194 -11.90 -3.13 8.24
CA GLU A 194 -12.56 -2.09 9.00
C GLU A 194 -13.62 -1.34 8.16
N SER A 195 -14.72 -0.93 8.79
CA SER A 195 -15.73 -0.13 8.13
C SER A 195 -15.21 1.28 7.80
N ALA A 196 -15.80 1.92 6.81
CA ALA A 196 -15.52 3.32 6.47
C ALA A 196 -15.64 4.24 7.70
N GLY A 197 -16.66 4.02 8.57
CA GLY A 197 -16.83 4.77 9.81
C GLY A 197 -15.69 4.58 10.81
N ALA A 198 -15.13 3.37 10.94
CA ALA A 198 -13.98 3.10 11.81
C ALA A 198 -12.70 3.76 11.26
N VAL A 199 -12.51 3.73 9.94
CA VAL A 199 -11.41 4.43 9.27
C VAL A 199 -11.49 5.93 9.52
N HIS A 200 -12.66 6.53 9.31
CA HIS A 200 -12.90 7.95 9.58
C HIS A 200 -12.58 8.31 11.04
N ALA A 201 -13.09 7.52 11.99
CA ALA A 201 -12.89 7.79 13.41
C ALA A 201 -11.39 7.82 13.76
N LEU A 202 -10.61 6.84 13.32
CA LEU A 202 -9.18 6.78 13.63
C LEU A 202 -8.37 7.87 12.91
N MET A 203 -8.63 8.13 11.64
CA MET A 203 -7.97 9.18 10.87
C MET A 203 -8.28 10.59 11.42
N SER A 204 -9.47 10.79 12.00
CA SER A 204 -9.87 12.03 12.68
C SER A 204 -9.16 12.19 14.03
N GLU A 205 -9.01 11.10 14.78
CA GLU A 205 -8.35 11.08 16.09
C GLU A 205 -6.85 11.42 16.00
N PHE A 206 -6.18 10.94 14.93
CA PHE A 206 -4.73 11.11 14.75
C PHE A 206 -4.39 11.86 13.46
N PRO A 207 -4.23 13.20 13.51
CA PRO A 207 -3.92 14.01 12.31
C PRO A 207 -2.60 13.67 11.63
N ALA A 208 -1.65 13.03 12.33
CA ALA A 208 -0.37 12.60 11.80
C ALA A 208 -0.41 11.20 11.15
N LEU A 209 -1.51 10.45 11.29
CA LEU A 209 -1.66 9.11 10.75
C LEU A 209 -1.81 9.14 9.23
N TYR A 210 -0.94 8.43 8.52
CA TYR A 210 -1.09 8.09 7.10
C TYR A 210 -1.69 6.69 6.95
N ALA A 211 -2.28 6.39 5.80
CA ALA A 211 -2.74 5.04 5.50
C ALA A 211 -2.57 4.73 4.00
N ASP A 212 -2.25 3.48 3.68
CA ASP A 212 -2.39 2.98 2.33
C ASP A 212 -3.76 2.31 2.14
N THR A 213 -4.20 2.20 0.90
CA THR A 213 -5.51 1.65 0.52
C THR A 213 -5.40 0.32 -0.23
N SER A 214 -4.26 -0.36 -0.14
CA SER A 214 -4.12 -1.68 -0.76
C SER A 214 -5.18 -2.66 -0.26
N LEU A 215 -5.67 -3.52 -1.13
CA LEU A 215 -6.76 -4.47 -0.87
C LEU A 215 -8.12 -3.84 -0.49
N ARG A 216 -8.29 -2.51 -0.66
CA ARG A 216 -9.56 -1.82 -0.36
C ARG A 216 -10.36 -1.43 -1.61
N GLU A 217 -9.94 -1.86 -2.79
CA GLU A 217 -10.55 -1.48 -4.07
C GLU A 217 -12.04 -1.85 -4.13
N TYR A 218 -12.39 -3.01 -3.56
CA TYR A 218 -13.77 -3.49 -3.52
C TYR A 218 -14.65 -2.75 -2.51
N ASP A 219 -14.06 -2.24 -1.44
CA ASP A 219 -14.76 -1.42 -0.45
C ASP A 219 -14.96 0.01 -0.96
N ILE A 220 -13.92 0.54 -1.62
CA ILE A 220 -13.94 1.88 -2.21
C ILE A 220 -14.89 1.92 -3.41
N LEU A 221 -14.83 0.90 -4.30
CA LEU A 221 -15.74 0.77 -5.42
C LEU A 221 -16.97 -0.04 -5.01
N GLY A 222 -18.11 0.61 -4.87
CA GLY A 222 -19.37 -0.08 -4.65
C GLY A 222 -19.75 -0.99 -5.83
N SER A 223 -20.84 -1.75 -5.66
CA SER A 223 -21.33 -2.73 -6.65
C SER A 223 -21.64 -2.15 -8.03
N ASN A 224 -21.91 -0.85 -8.11
CA ASN A 224 -22.14 -0.09 -9.35
C ASN A 224 -20.84 0.41 -10.01
N ARG A 225 -19.67 0.04 -9.46
CA ARG A 225 -18.34 0.51 -9.90
C ARG A 225 -18.15 2.03 -9.77
N ASP A 226 -18.92 2.68 -8.92
CA ASP A 226 -18.67 4.06 -8.49
C ASP A 226 -18.14 4.06 -7.06
N ILE A 227 -17.51 5.18 -6.63
CA ILE A 227 -17.00 5.28 -5.27
C ILE A 227 -18.16 5.23 -4.28
N ASP A 228 -18.08 4.34 -3.30
CA ASP A 228 -19.02 4.29 -2.18
C ASP A 228 -19.08 5.66 -1.49
N SER A 229 -20.27 6.05 -1.06
CA SER A 229 -20.51 7.41 -0.55
C SER A 229 -19.75 7.71 0.75
N GLU A 230 -19.56 6.72 1.62
CA GLU A 230 -18.82 6.89 2.88
C GLU A 230 -17.31 6.93 2.59
N TRP A 231 -16.81 6.05 1.71
CA TRP A 231 -15.43 6.09 1.25
C TRP A 231 -15.09 7.39 0.52
N LYS A 232 -16.01 7.93 -0.27
CA LYS A 232 -15.80 9.21 -0.95
C LYS A 232 -15.58 10.36 0.04
N LYS A 233 -16.33 10.39 1.15
CA LYS A 233 -16.12 11.39 2.22
C LYS A 233 -14.72 11.26 2.82
N ILE A 234 -14.31 10.04 3.18
CA ILE A 234 -12.99 9.75 3.75
C ILE A 234 -11.88 10.17 2.79
N ILE A 235 -11.99 9.77 1.52
CA ILE A 235 -10.99 10.09 0.50
C ILE A 235 -10.83 11.60 0.32
N ILE A 236 -11.91 12.36 0.28
CA ILE A 236 -11.86 13.81 0.14
C ILE A 236 -11.33 14.47 1.41
N GLU A 237 -11.77 14.04 2.59
CA GLU A 237 -11.36 14.61 3.87
C GLU A 237 -9.88 14.35 4.17
N TYR A 238 -9.43 13.11 3.92
CA TYR A 238 -8.06 12.70 4.23
C TYR A 238 -7.15 12.58 3.01
N GLN A 239 -7.49 13.27 1.91
CA GLN A 239 -6.77 13.24 0.64
C GLN A 239 -5.26 13.48 0.73
N ASP A 240 -4.80 14.16 1.79
CA ASP A 240 -3.39 14.49 2.02
C ASP A 240 -2.63 13.43 2.83
N ARG A 241 -3.30 12.32 3.20
CA ARG A 241 -2.74 11.27 4.07
C ARG A 241 -3.05 9.85 3.61
N LEU A 242 -3.78 9.68 2.50
CA LEU A 242 -4.04 8.41 1.88
C LEU A 242 -3.06 8.16 0.73
N MET A 243 -2.69 6.90 0.53
CA MET A 243 -1.81 6.45 -0.55
C MET A 243 -2.38 5.17 -1.18
N VAL A 244 -2.11 4.92 -2.45
CA VAL A 244 -2.42 3.63 -3.09
C VAL A 244 -1.34 2.60 -2.79
N GLY A 245 -1.69 1.31 -2.83
CA GLY A 245 -0.76 0.19 -2.69
C GLY A 245 -1.26 -1.05 -3.41
N SER A 246 -0.37 -2.00 -3.69
CA SER A 246 -0.70 -3.26 -4.37
C SER A 246 -0.75 -4.47 -3.44
N ASP A 247 0.04 -4.47 -2.38
CA ASP A 247 0.23 -5.59 -1.44
C ASP A 247 0.58 -6.92 -2.13
N THR A 248 1.68 -6.96 -2.85
CA THR A 248 2.13 -8.12 -3.63
C THR A 248 2.73 -9.25 -2.78
N TRP A 249 2.04 -9.71 -1.74
CA TRP A 249 2.57 -10.70 -0.80
C TRP A 249 2.52 -12.16 -1.27
N THR A 250 1.82 -12.46 -2.40
CA THR A 250 1.81 -13.76 -3.07
C THR A 250 2.16 -13.66 -4.55
N ASN A 251 2.55 -14.79 -5.15
CA ASN A 251 2.82 -14.83 -6.60
C ASN A 251 1.58 -14.50 -7.43
N SER A 252 0.38 -14.87 -6.98
CA SER A 252 -0.85 -14.52 -7.71
C SER A 252 -1.12 -13.03 -7.77
N GLN A 253 -0.64 -12.23 -6.81
CA GLN A 253 -0.73 -10.78 -6.88
C GLN A 253 0.30 -10.21 -7.85
N TRP A 254 1.47 -10.82 -7.98
CA TRP A 254 2.41 -10.50 -9.04
C TRP A 254 1.86 -10.86 -10.43
N ASP A 255 1.18 -12.02 -10.57
CA ASP A 255 0.50 -12.41 -11.81
C ASP A 255 -0.58 -11.40 -12.22
N ASN A 256 -1.28 -10.81 -11.23
CA ASN A 256 -2.37 -9.85 -11.41
C ASN A 256 -1.97 -8.39 -11.12
N TYR A 257 -0.67 -8.08 -11.07
CA TYR A 257 -0.19 -6.74 -10.69
C TYR A 257 -0.80 -5.62 -11.53
N SER A 258 -0.88 -5.82 -12.83
CA SER A 258 -1.49 -4.84 -13.75
C SER A 258 -2.97 -4.60 -13.43
N GLU A 259 -3.72 -5.66 -13.12
CA GLU A 259 -5.14 -5.54 -12.76
C GLU A 259 -5.34 -4.81 -11.41
N ILE A 260 -4.44 -5.04 -10.45
CA ILE A 260 -4.46 -4.34 -9.15
C ILE A 260 -4.21 -2.84 -9.37
N ILE A 261 -3.19 -2.48 -10.15
CA ILE A 261 -2.90 -1.07 -10.44
C ILE A 261 -4.03 -0.42 -11.26
N GLU A 262 -4.61 -1.14 -12.21
CA GLU A 262 -5.76 -0.65 -12.98
C GLU A 262 -7.00 -0.44 -12.11
N SER A 263 -7.25 -1.31 -11.14
CA SER A 263 -8.33 -1.14 -10.16
C SER A 263 -8.14 0.12 -9.31
N ASN A 264 -6.91 0.40 -8.89
CA ASN A 264 -6.57 1.66 -8.21
C ASN A 264 -6.82 2.87 -9.13
N ARG A 265 -6.40 2.81 -10.40
CA ARG A 265 -6.66 3.88 -11.38
C ARG A 265 -8.15 4.11 -11.61
N LEU A 266 -8.95 3.05 -11.60
CA LEU A 266 -10.40 3.14 -11.83
C LEU A 266 -11.08 4.03 -10.77
N TRP A 267 -10.82 3.84 -9.49
CA TRP A 267 -11.44 4.70 -8.48
C TRP A 267 -10.79 6.08 -8.40
N LEU A 268 -9.47 6.19 -8.62
CA LEU A 268 -8.80 7.49 -8.74
C LEU A 268 -9.40 8.35 -9.86
N SER A 269 -9.77 7.74 -11.00
CA SER A 269 -10.37 8.44 -12.15
C SER A 269 -11.73 9.11 -11.85
N LYS A 270 -12.37 8.73 -10.77
CA LYS A 270 -13.66 9.28 -10.32
C LYS A 270 -13.51 10.45 -9.35
N LEU A 271 -12.28 10.83 -9.04
CA LEU A 271 -11.94 11.94 -8.16
C LEU A 271 -11.55 13.19 -8.97
N PRO A 272 -11.64 14.37 -8.35
CA PRO A 272 -10.95 15.54 -8.90
C PRO A 272 -9.45 15.23 -9.12
N ARG A 273 -8.88 15.64 -10.25
CA ARG A 273 -7.48 15.34 -10.60
C ARG A 273 -6.50 15.71 -9.48
N SER A 274 -6.69 16.86 -8.84
CA SER A 274 -5.82 17.29 -7.73
C SER A 274 -5.85 16.35 -6.52
N VAL A 275 -6.98 15.69 -6.24
CA VAL A 275 -7.14 14.69 -5.19
C VAL A 275 -6.48 13.38 -5.63
N ALA A 276 -6.76 12.93 -6.86
CA ALA A 276 -6.16 11.73 -7.42
C ALA A 276 -4.62 11.80 -7.43
N GLU A 277 -4.04 12.93 -7.83
CA GLU A 277 -2.58 13.14 -7.80
C GLU A 277 -1.98 13.04 -6.40
N LYS A 278 -2.65 13.56 -5.37
CA LYS A 278 -2.20 13.44 -3.99
C LYS A 278 -2.08 11.99 -3.58
N ILE A 279 -3.13 11.22 -3.79
CA ILE A 279 -3.23 9.84 -3.35
C ILE A 279 -2.38 8.91 -4.21
N ALA A 280 -2.34 9.16 -5.53
CA ALA A 280 -1.57 8.35 -6.45
C ALA A 280 -0.05 8.41 -6.19
N PHE A 281 0.48 9.60 -5.85
CA PHE A 281 1.94 9.73 -5.69
C PHE A 281 2.41 10.87 -4.80
N LYS A 282 1.72 12.04 -4.73
CA LYS A 282 2.26 13.22 -4.06
C LYS A 282 2.40 13.05 -2.55
N ASN A 283 1.49 12.32 -1.91
CA ASN A 283 1.57 12.06 -0.47
C ASN A 283 2.78 11.21 -0.13
N ALA A 284 2.99 10.09 -0.85
CA ALA A 284 4.17 9.26 -0.66
C ALA A 284 5.46 9.99 -1.03
N GLN A 285 5.45 10.76 -2.12
CA GLN A 285 6.57 11.60 -2.53
C GLN A 285 6.98 12.58 -1.41
N LYS A 286 6.00 13.24 -0.80
CA LYS A 286 6.22 14.15 0.35
C LYS A 286 6.73 13.40 1.57
N LEU A 287 6.13 12.23 1.87
CA LEU A 287 6.42 11.42 3.04
C LEU A 287 7.88 10.95 3.06
N PHE A 288 8.38 10.48 1.91
CA PHE A 288 9.71 9.90 1.75
C PHE A 288 10.73 10.87 1.11
N GLY A 289 10.39 12.15 0.95
CA GLY A 289 11.31 13.14 0.37
C GLY A 289 11.76 12.79 -1.06
N ARG A 290 10.92 12.14 -1.85
CA ARG A 290 11.24 11.70 -3.21
C ARG A 290 10.72 12.69 -4.25
N MET A 291 11.36 12.67 -5.43
CA MET A 291 10.89 13.44 -6.60
C MET A 291 10.50 12.49 -7.72
N ILE A 292 9.23 12.51 -8.13
CA ILE A 292 8.75 11.79 -9.30
C ILE A 292 8.70 12.76 -10.46
N SER A 293 9.53 12.50 -11.49
CA SER A 293 9.51 13.27 -12.72
C SER A 293 8.35 12.82 -13.61
N LEU A 294 7.44 13.72 -13.91
CA LEU A 294 6.33 13.46 -14.84
C LEU A 294 6.78 13.22 -16.29
N ASN A 295 8.06 13.50 -16.59
CA ASN A 295 8.60 13.42 -17.94
C ASN A 295 9.19 12.05 -18.31
N LEU A 296 9.20 11.06 -17.40
CA LEU A 296 9.85 9.76 -17.67
C LEU A 296 9.02 8.79 -18.53
N ILE A 297 7.79 9.13 -18.93
CA ILE A 297 6.83 8.18 -19.52
C ILE A 297 6.39 8.55 -20.95
N GLY A 298 6.89 9.65 -21.50
CA GLY A 298 6.45 10.18 -22.80
C GLY A 298 7.39 9.96 -24.01
N THR A 299 8.49 9.25 -23.87
CA THR A 299 9.43 9.04 -24.98
C THR A 299 9.93 7.60 -25.04
N ARG A 300 9.13 6.73 -25.61
CA ARG A 300 9.57 5.54 -26.34
C ARG A 300 8.72 5.36 -27.60
#